data_7fe7864c656f84245e94f7f54593a498
#
_entry.id   7fe7864c656f84245e94f7f54593a498
#
_cell.length_a   1.000
_cell.length_b   1.000
_cell.length_c   1.000
_cell.angle_alpha   90.00
_cell.angle_beta   90.00
_cell.angle_gamma   90.00
#
_symmetry.space_group_name_H-M   'P 1'
#
loop_
_entity.id
_entity.type
_entity.pdbx_description
1 polymer ?
#
loop_
_entity_poly.entity_id
_entity_poly.type
_entity_poly.pdbx_seq_one_letter_code
_entity_poly.pdbx_strand_id
1 'polypeptide(L)'
;MSACRLGVLAFGDSITNGGGELQWGVALQSWAQWVARGMALPYTGLATDGARVGDVLAEQLPRVPPDNRYDLGCLYVGVNDVRGIDWDGAAFERGHRAALAFLRERCDRVLTLTVPLDLGRPRAGAKVHEVNAAIEASARDAGALVVELRDFRARNLVMADHVHPTAFGQVAIAERALDVLAADGLPPRERPSTLIRFETTRWGRLRGDLTYAYRHLKVSVRAAWDRRRAGRSAAAHSGT
;
A
#
# COMPACT_ATOMS: atom_id res chain seq x y z
N MET A 1 14.04 2.50 33.25
CA MET A 1 12.84 3.21 32.76
C MET A 1 12.58 2.71 31.35
N SER A 2 11.42 2.11 31.07
CA SER A 2 11.06 1.70 29.72
C SER A 2 10.94 2.97 28.85
N ALA A 3 11.64 3.02 27.71
CA ALA A 3 11.52 4.17 26.80
C ALA A 3 10.06 4.32 26.38
N CYS A 4 9.53 5.55 26.42
CA CYS A 4 8.18 5.84 25.95
C CYS A 4 8.08 5.48 24.47
N ARG A 5 7.09 4.66 24.11
CA ARG A 5 6.83 4.27 22.73
C ARG A 5 5.84 5.22 22.08
N LEU A 6 6.03 5.48 20.80
CA LEU A 6 5.28 6.47 20.04
C LEU A 6 4.19 5.86 19.14
N GLY A 7 3.82 4.60 19.40
CA GLY A 7 2.76 3.92 18.67
C GLY A 7 3.20 3.37 17.32
N VAL A 8 2.48 3.70 16.25
CA VAL A 8 2.71 3.18 14.90
C VAL A 8 3.48 4.19 14.07
N LEU A 9 4.60 3.74 13.44
CA LEU A 9 5.36 4.48 12.44
C LEU A 9 5.10 3.86 11.06
N ALA A 10 4.70 4.66 10.08
CA ALA A 10 4.38 4.17 8.75
C ALA A 10 5.14 4.90 7.65
N PHE A 11 5.78 4.12 6.78
CA PHE A 11 6.43 4.53 5.54
C PHE A 11 5.75 3.92 4.32
N GLY A 12 5.90 4.53 3.19
CA GLY A 12 5.42 4.00 1.93
C GLY A 12 5.01 5.05 0.91
N ASP A 13 4.10 4.63 0.04
CA ASP A 13 3.57 5.45 -1.05
C ASP A 13 2.17 6.03 -0.76
N SER A 14 1.45 6.40 -1.83
CA SER A 14 0.09 6.95 -1.75
C SER A 14 -0.90 6.04 -1.01
N ILE A 15 -0.73 4.73 -1.06
CA ILE A 15 -1.64 3.79 -0.39
C ILE A 15 -1.49 3.92 1.12
N THR A 16 -0.26 4.05 1.62
CA THR A 16 0.04 4.27 3.04
C THR A 16 -0.19 5.70 3.47
N ASN A 17 -0.12 6.66 2.54
CA ASN A 17 -0.49 8.06 2.80
C ASN A 17 -2.02 8.27 2.89
N GLY A 18 -2.82 7.25 2.58
CA GLY A 18 -4.28 7.31 2.60
C GLY A 18 -4.91 7.66 1.26
N GLY A 19 -4.14 7.54 0.17
CA GLY A 19 -4.65 7.68 -1.19
C GLY A 19 -5.74 6.66 -1.48
N GLY A 20 -6.77 7.10 -2.20
CA GLY A 20 -7.88 6.24 -2.52
C GLY A 20 -9.16 7.00 -2.83
N GLU A 21 -10.27 6.30 -2.87
CA GLU A 21 -11.60 6.88 -3.13
C GLU A 21 -12.46 6.87 -1.87
N LEU A 22 -12.98 8.06 -1.52
CA LEU A 22 -13.97 8.21 -0.47
C LEU A 22 -15.23 7.39 -0.81
N GLN A 23 -15.72 6.65 0.17
CA GLN A 23 -16.98 5.93 0.07
C GLN A 23 -17.93 6.34 1.22
N TRP A 24 -19.22 6.31 0.94
CA TRP A 24 -20.24 6.75 1.88
C TRP A 24 -20.16 6.02 3.21
N GLY A 25 -20.09 6.79 4.30
CA GLY A 25 -20.07 6.26 5.67
C GLY A 25 -18.71 5.73 6.13
N VAL A 26 -17.66 5.83 5.29
CA VAL A 26 -16.31 5.38 5.62
C VAL A 26 -15.33 6.54 5.48
N ALA A 27 -14.62 6.87 6.55
CA ALA A 27 -13.55 7.85 6.49
C ALA A 27 -12.40 7.30 5.62
N LEU A 28 -11.93 8.12 4.67
CA LEU A 28 -10.74 7.80 3.90
C LEU A 28 -9.50 8.03 4.79
N GLN A 29 -9.00 6.94 5.34
CA GLN A 29 -7.80 6.89 6.16
C GLN A 29 -6.91 5.76 5.64
N SER A 30 -5.60 5.87 5.84
CA SER A 30 -4.68 4.81 5.42
C SER A 30 -4.91 3.52 6.22
N TRP A 31 -4.55 2.39 5.61
CA TRP A 31 -4.58 1.09 6.28
C TRP A 31 -3.77 1.10 7.59
N ALA A 32 -2.58 1.72 7.58
CA ALA A 32 -1.73 1.80 8.77
C ALA A 32 -2.34 2.67 9.88
N GLN A 33 -3.07 3.73 9.51
CA GLN A 33 -3.83 4.53 10.46
C GLN A 33 -5.01 3.75 11.05
N TRP A 34 -5.68 2.92 10.24
CA TRP A 34 -6.72 2.01 10.73
C TRP A 34 -6.13 0.93 11.66
N VAL A 35 -4.94 0.40 11.35
CA VAL A 35 -4.21 -0.50 12.27
C VAL A 35 -3.92 0.20 13.60
N ALA A 36 -3.39 1.43 13.57
CA ALA A 36 -3.12 2.20 14.78
C ALA A 36 -4.38 2.39 15.63
N ARG A 37 -5.52 2.70 15.01
CA ARG A 37 -6.82 2.79 15.71
C ARG A 37 -7.24 1.45 16.30
N GLY A 38 -7.16 0.38 15.54
CA GLY A 38 -7.51 -0.96 16.01
C GLY A 38 -6.64 -1.43 17.18
N MET A 39 -5.41 -0.99 17.25
CA MET A 39 -4.48 -1.26 18.36
C MET A 39 -4.60 -0.24 19.50
N ALA A 40 -5.38 0.83 19.34
CA ALA A 40 -5.46 2.00 20.24
C ALA A 40 -4.08 2.64 20.49
N LEU A 41 -3.29 2.80 19.41
CA LEU A 41 -1.95 3.39 19.43
C LEU A 41 -1.93 4.74 18.70
N PRO A 42 -1.06 5.69 19.10
CA PRO A 42 -0.76 6.88 18.31
C PRO A 42 -0.22 6.51 16.92
N TYR A 43 -0.31 7.44 15.97
CA TYR A 43 0.10 7.23 14.58
C TYR A 43 1.04 8.32 14.08
N THR A 44 2.16 7.91 13.48
CA THR A 44 3.11 8.77 12.77
C THR A 44 3.23 8.27 11.33
N GLY A 45 2.63 8.98 10.38
CA GLY A 45 2.71 8.68 8.96
C GLY A 45 3.72 9.58 8.24
N LEU A 46 4.67 8.98 7.55
CA LEU A 46 5.69 9.67 6.76
C LEU A 46 5.64 9.30 5.27
N ALA A 47 4.67 8.49 4.89
CA ALA A 47 4.45 8.08 3.51
C ALA A 47 4.16 9.27 2.59
N THR A 48 4.61 9.19 1.33
CA THR A 48 4.43 10.23 0.32
C THR A 48 3.88 9.64 -0.99
N ASP A 49 3.02 10.39 -1.68
CA ASP A 49 2.41 9.92 -2.91
C ASP A 49 3.45 9.69 -4.00
N GLY A 50 3.34 8.55 -4.67
CA GLY A 50 4.24 8.18 -5.77
C GLY A 50 5.60 7.64 -5.34
N ALA A 51 5.89 7.58 -4.04
CA ALA A 51 7.19 7.14 -3.54
C ALA A 51 7.55 5.74 -4.02
N ARG A 52 8.81 5.57 -4.36
CA ARG A 52 9.51 4.30 -4.59
C ARG A 52 10.36 3.96 -3.38
N VAL A 53 10.94 2.78 -3.37
CA VAL A 53 11.82 2.36 -2.26
C VAL A 53 13.01 3.33 -2.06
N GLY A 54 13.57 3.88 -3.12
CA GLY A 54 14.62 4.90 -3.05
C GLY A 54 14.18 6.18 -2.33
N ASP A 55 12.96 6.63 -2.57
CA ASP A 55 12.39 7.83 -1.93
C ASP A 55 12.13 7.58 -0.43
N VAL A 56 11.70 6.36 -0.08
CA VAL A 56 11.57 5.96 1.33
C VAL A 56 12.91 6.14 2.05
N LEU A 57 14.00 5.61 1.47
CA LEU A 57 15.34 5.70 2.06
C LEU A 57 15.86 7.14 2.15
N ALA A 58 15.68 7.91 1.09
CA ALA A 58 16.26 9.24 0.97
C ALA A 58 15.46 10.33 1.70
N GLU A 59 14.13 10.21 1.77
CA GLU A 59 13.26 11.29 2.21
C GLU A 59 12.41 10.97 3.44
N GLN A 60 12.03 9.69 3.63
CA GLN A 60 11.13 9.33 4.74
C GLN A 60 11.91 8.91 5.99
N LEU A 61 12.88 8.01 5.85
CA LEU A 61 13.67 7.52 7.00
C LEU A 61 14.43 8.65 7.74
N PRO A 62 15.05 9.63 7.06
CA PRO A 62 15.78 10.70 7.76
C PRO A 62 14.89 11.62 8.60
N ARG A 63 13.58 11.60 8.41
CA ARG A 63 12.63 12.40 9.20
C ARG A 63 12.33 11.81 10.58
N VAL A 64 12.77 10.58 10.85
CA VAL A 64 12.59 9.94 12.15
C VAL A 64 13.75 10.31 13.07
N PRO A 65 13.49 10.97 14.20
CA PRO A 65 14.54 11.24 15.18
C PRO A 65 15.20 9.94 15.67
N PRO A 66 16.53 9.93 15.87
CA PRO A 66 17.30 8.70 16.13
C PRO A 66 16.90 7.99 17.42
N ASP A 67 16.44 8.74 18.42
CA ASP A 67 16.08 8.21 19.73
C ASP A 67 14.63 7.73 19.84
N ASN A 68 13.80 7.99 18.81
CA ASN A 68 12.41 7.60 18.81
C ASN A 68 12.27 6.07 18.71
N ARG A 69 11.37 5.52 19.51
CA ARG A 69 10.99 4.11 19.53
C ARG A 69 9.50 3.98 19.36
N TYR A 70 9.08 2.91 18.67
CA TYR A 70 7.68 2.68 18.32
C TYR A 70 7.26 1.25 18.68
N ASP A 71 5.97 1.05 18.85
CA ASP A 71 5.39 -0.28 19.07
C ASP A 71 5.38 -1.08 17.77
N LEU A 72 5.03 -0.41 16.66
CA LEU A 72 4.83 -1.04 15.36
C LEU A 72 5.39 -0.17 14.22
N GLY A 73 6.19 -0.77 13.36
CA GLY A 73 6.63 -0.21 12.09
C GLY A 73 5.82 -0.79 10.94
N CYS A 74 5.38 0.05 10.01
CA CYS A 74 4.63 -0.33 8.82
C CYS A 74 5.34 0.14 7.56
N LEU A 75 5.60 -0.76 6.61
CA LEU A 75 6.19 -0.44 5.31
C LEU A 75 5.33 -1.02 4.19
N TYR A 76 4.83 -0.17 3.29
CA TYR A 76 4.22 -0.61 2.04
C TYR A 76 4.73 0.23 0.88
N VAL A 77 5.61 -0.35 0.08
CA VAL A 77 6.25 0.24 -1.10
C VAL A 77 6.52 -0.86 -2.12
N GLY A 78 6.74 -0.50 -3.38
CA GLY A 78 6.99 -1.45 -4.47
C GLY A 78 5.98 -1.32 -5.61
N VAL A 79 4.80 -0.75 -5.35
CA VAL A 79 3.76 -0.51 -6.35
C VAL A 79 4.24 0.44 -7.46
N ASN A 80 4.94 1.51 -7.11
CA ASN A 80 5.49 2.46 -8.08
C ASN A 80 6.78 1.97 -8.70
N ASP A 81 7.59 1.23 -7.95
CA ASP A 81 8.83 0.61 -8.44
C ASP A 81 8.55 -0.35 -9.59
N VAL A 82 7.68 -1.33 -9.35
CA VAL A 82 7.38 -2.41 -10.32
C VAL A 82 6.64 -1.91 -11.57
N ARG A 83 5.97 -0.75 -11.49
CA ARG A 83 5.30 -0.10 -12.61
C ARG A 83 6.23 0.80 -13.42
N GLY A 84 7.40 1.11 -12.90
CA GLY A 84 8.43 1.85 -13.60
C GLY A 84 8.95 1.11 -14.84
N ILE A 85 9.42 1.88 -15.84
CA ILE A 85 10.10 1.32 -17.01
C ILE A 85 11.52 0.87 -16.66
N ASP A 86 12.08 1.46 -15.62
CA ASP A 86 13.41 1.28 -15.06
C ASP A 86 13.42 0.28 -13.89
N TRP A 87 12.50 -0.70 -13.88
CA TRP A 87 12.42 -1.71 -12.84
C TRP A 87 13.72 -2.52 -12.71
N ASP A 88 14.30 -2.46 -11.52
CA ASP A 88 15.45 -3.29 -11.09
C ASP A 88 15.09 -4.02 -9.79
N GLY A 89 14.78 -5.30 -9.89
CA GLY A 89 14.36 -6.12 -8.74
C GLY A 89 15.44 -6.25 -7.67
N ALA A 90 16.71 -6.31 -8.06
CA ALA A 90 17.82 -6.41 -7.11
C ALA A 90 18.05 -5.10 -6.36
N ALA A 91 17.94 -3.95 -7.03
CA ALA A 91 18.01 -2.65 -6.38
C ALA A 91 16.83 -2.45 -5.43
N PHE A 92 15.60 -2.85 -5.85
CA PHE A 92 14.43 -2.82 -4.99
C PHE A 92 14.63 -3.67 -3.73
N GLU A 93 15.08 -4.93 -3.86
CA GLU A 93 15.29 -5.83 -2.72
C GLU A 93 16.29 -5.25 -1.72
N ARG A 94 17.42 -4.70 -2.19
CA ARG A 94 18.39 -4.04 -1.31
C ARG A 94 17.78 -2.87 -0.55
N GLY A 95 17.03 -2.01 -1.24
CA GLY A 95 16.37 -0.85 -0.63
C GLY A 95 15.30 -1.25 0.37
N HIS A 96 14.47 -2.23 0.02
CA HIS A 96 13.40 -2.74 0.89
C HIS A 96 13.97 -3.38 2.17
N ARG A 97 15.03 -4.17 2.04
CA ARG A 97 15.78 -4.75 3.16
C ARG A 97 16.34 -3.66 4.09
N ALA A 98 16.92 -2.60 3.53
CA ALA A 98 17.45 -1.48 4.31
C ALA A 98 16.33 -0.74 5.07
N ALA A 99 15.18 -0.51 4.44
CA ALA A 99 14.03 0.11 5.09
C ALA A 99 13.46 -0.76 6.23
N LEU A 100 13.36 -2.07 6.03
CA LEU A 100 12.95 -3.00 7.09
C LEU A 100 13.96 -3.05 8.25
N ALA A 101 15.26 -3.06 7.96
CA ALA A 101 16.30 -3.03 8.98
C ALA A 101 16.20 -1.76 9.84
N PHE A 102 15.99 -0.59 9.22
CA PHE A 102 15.75 0.65 9.92
C PHE A 102 14.55 0.57 10.88
N LEU A 103 13.44 -0.04 10.43
CA LEU A 103 12.25 -0.23 11.26
C LEU A 103 12.52 -1.21 12.40
N ARG A 104 13.25 -2.30 12.15
CA ARG A 104 13.58 -3.30 13.18
C ARG A 104 14.42 -2.75 14.33
N GLU A 105 15.27 -1.78 14.05
CA GLU A 105 16.05 -1.10 15.09
C GLU A 105 15.20 -0.19 16.00
N ARG A 106 14.02 0.24 15.53
CA ARG A 106 13.19 1.27 16.17
C ARG A 106 11.83 0.81 16.63
N CYS A 107 11.37 -0.34 16.15
CA CYS A 107 10.02 -0.86 16.40
C CYS A 107 10.07 -2.26 17.01
N ASP A 108 9.13 -2.56 17.91
CA ASP A 108 9.01 -3.89 18.51
C ASP A 108 8.55 -4.94 17.51
N ARG A 109 7.65 -4.53 16.60
CA ARG A 109 7.14 -5.33 15.50
C ARG A 109 7.24 -4.55 14.21
N VAL A 110 7.39 -5.26 13.10
CA VAL A 110 7.39 -4.66 11.75
C VAL A 110 6.46 -5.44 10.84
N LEU A 111 5.61 -4.70 10.13
CA LEU A 111 4.73 -5.21 9.06
C LEU A 111 5.21 -4.71 7.70
N THR A 112 5.21 -5.60 6.72
CA THR A 112 5.25 -5.25 5.30
C THR A 112 4.16 -5.99 4.55
N LEU A 113 3.85 -5.58 3.31
CA LEU A 113 2.72 -6.10 2.56
C LEU A 113 3.18 -6.57 1.17
N THR A 114 2.61 -7.67 0.68
CA THR A 114 2.76 -8.07 -0.72
C THR A 114 1.95 -7.15 -1.65
N VAL A 115 2.33 -7.08 -2.92
CA VAL A 115 1.65 -6.29 -3.94
C VAL A 115 0.59 -7.15 -4.64
N PRO A 116 -0.63 -6.63 -4.90
CA PRO A 116 -1.66 -7.36 -5.63
C PRO A 116 -1.21 -7.83 -7.02
N LEU A 117 -1.53 -9.07 -7.40
CA LEU A 117 -1.18 -9.60 -8.73
C LEU A 117 -1.88 -8.86 -9.87
N ASP A 118 -3.09 -8.32 -9.60
CA ASP A 118 -3.89 -7.56 -10.54
C ASP A 118 -3.55 -6.06 -10.54
N LEU A 119 -2.23 -5.73 -10.51
CA LEU A 119 -1.75 -4.37 -10.34
C LEU A 119 -1.75 -3.57 -11.62
N GLY A 120 -2.38 -2.38 -11.57
CA GLY A 120 -2.20 -1.30 -12.52
C GLY A 120 -2.98 -1.42 -13.83
N ARG A 121 -3.05 -0.29 -14.55
CA ARG A 121 -3.49 -0.20 -15.93
C ARG A 121 -2.59 0.79 -16.68
N PRO A 122 -1.75 0.31 -17.61
CA PRO A 122 -1.56 -1.09 -18.01
C PRO A 122 -1.02 -1.95 -16.86
N ARG A 123 -1.24 -3.27 -16.96
CA ARG A 123 -0.80 -4.22 -15.94
C ARG A 123 0.71 -4.23 -15.80
N ALA A 124 1.21 -4.33 -14.56
CA ALA A 124 2.64 -4.47 -14.30
C ALA A 124 3.22 -5.82 -14.79
N GLY A 125 2.34 -6.81 -15.04
CA GLY A 125 2.73 -8.10 -15.63
C GLY A 125 3.51 -8.99 -14.67
N ALA A 126 4.42 -9.79 -15.21
CA ALA A 126 5.19 -10.77 -14.45
C ALA A 126 6.10 -10.17 -13.38
N LYS A 127 6.51 -8.90 -13.52
CA LYS A 127 7.31 -8.16 -12.53
C LYS A 127 6.70 -8.16 -11.13
N VAL A 128 5.36 -8.31 -11.01
CA VAL A 128 4.67 -8.37 -9.71
C VAL A 128 5.09 -9.61 -8.91
N HIS A 129 5.41 -10.70 -9.57
CA HIS A 129 5.94 -11.90 -8.89
C HIS A 129 7.35 -11.65 -8.35
N GLU A 130 8.18 -10.94 -9.11
CA GLU A 130 9.55 -10.59 -8.70
C GLU A 130 9.53 -9.65 -7.47
N VAL A 131 8.73 -8.58 -7.49
CA VAL A 131 8.64 -7.66 -6.36
C VAL A 131 8.11 -8.35 -5.11
N ASN A 132 7.13 -9.26 -5.25
CA ASN A 132 6.60 -10.01 -4.11
C ASN A 132 7.65 -10.98 -3.54
N ALA A 133 8.42 -11.65 -4.39
CA ALA A 133 9.53 -12.50 -3.94
C ALA A 133 10.60 -11.70 -3.17
N ALA A 134 10.94 -10.50 -3.65
CA ALA A 134 11.88 -9.60 -2.99
C ALA A 134 11.35 -9.10 -1.63
N ILE A 135 10.05 -8.76 -1.54
CA ILE A 135 9.39 -8.37 -0.29
C ILE A 135 9.46 -9.52 0.73
N GLU A 136 9.11 -10.74 0.32
CA GLU A 136 9.13 -11.91 1.22
C GLU A 136 10.54 -12.27 1.67
N ALA A 137 11.53 -12.21 0.78
CA ALA A 137 12.93 -12.46 1.11
C ALA A 137 13.43 -11.42 2.14
N SER A 138 13.20 -10.14 1.87
CA SER A 138 13.59 -9.05 2.78
C SER A 138 12.89 -9.13 4.12
N ALA A 139 11.59 -9.48 4.14
CA ALA A 139 10.81 -9.64 5.36
C ALA A 139 11.33 -10.80 6.22
N ARG A 140 11.64 -11.94 5.61
CA ARG A 140 12.20 -13.10 6.29
C ARG A 140 13.54 -12.76 6.96
N ASP A 141 14.42 -12.09 6.25
CA ASP A 141 15.74 -11.70 6.76
C ASP A 141 15.64 -10.68 7.90
N ALA A 142 14.68 -9.76 7.84
CA ALA A 142 14.44 -8.77 8.87
C ALA A 142 13.57 -9.30 10.04
N GLY A 143 13.00 -10.50 9.96
CA GLY A 143 11.99 -10.97 10.90
C GLY A 143 10.74 -10.10 10.94
N ALA A 144 10.34 -9.55 9.77
CA ALA A 144 9.12 -8.76 9.63
C ALA A 144 7.93 -9.65 9.28
N LEU A 145 6.75 -9.27 9.75
CA LEU A 145 5.49 -9.93 9.45
C LEU A 145 5.01 -9.50 8.05
N VAL A 146 4.48 -10.43 7.28
CA VAL A 146 3.98 -10.16 5.91
C VAL A 146 2.47 -10.24 5.87
N VAL A 147 1.84 -9.18 5.39
CA VAL A 147 0.42 -9.14 5.09
C VAL A 147 0.20 -9.51 3.64
N GLU A 148 -0.56 -10.57 3.39
CA GLU A 148 -0.79 -11.09 2.04
C GLU A 148 -1.86 -10.26 1.29
N LEU A 149 -1.48 -9.67 0.15
CA LEU A 149 -2.38 -8.91 -0.72
C LEU A 149 -2.40 -9.41 -2.18
N ARG A 150 -1.75 -10.51 -2.54
CA ARG A 150 -1.72 -11.01 -3.94
C ARG A 150 -3.12 -11.20 -4.55
N ASP A 151 -4.09 -11.64 -3.74
CA ASP A 151 -5.49 -11.84 -4.12
C ASP A 151 -6.38 -10.60 -3.98
N PHE A 152 -5.82 -9.45 -3.59
CA PHE A 152 -6.57 -8.23 -3.28
C PHE A 152 -7.05 -7.54 -4.56
N ARG A 153 -8.28 -7.85 -5.01
CA ARG A 153 -8.82 -7.43 -6.31
C ARG A 153 -10.32 -7.17 -6.38
N ALA A 154 -11.02 -7.23 -5.28
CA ALA A 154 -12.48 -7.05 -5.32
C ALA A 154 -12.86 -5.62 -5.72
N ARG A 155 -13.91 -5.46 -6.55
CA ARG A 155 -14.35 -4.19 -7.12
C ARG A 155 -14.66 -3.09 -6.09
N ASN A 156 -15.17 -3.47 -4.92
CA ASN A 156 -15.44 -2.54 -3.83
C ASN A 156 -14.21 -2.22 -2.98
N LEU A 157 -13.09 -2.93 -3.18
CA LEU A 157 -11.86 -2.77 -2.42
C LEU A 157 -10.78 -2.01 -3.19
N VAL A 158 -10.77 -2.12 -4.54
CA VAL A 158 -9.76 -1.52 -5.41
C VAL A 158 -10.43 -0.60 -6.42
N MET A 159 -9.85 0.57 -6.63
CA MET A 159 -10.30 1.55 -7.61
C MET A 159 -10.14 1.04 -9.04
N ALA A 160 -10.75 1.75 -10.00
CA ALA A 160 -10.69 1.40 -11.41
C ALA A 160 -9.28 1.42 -12.03
N ASP A 161 -8.32 2.07 -11.37
CA ASP A 161 -6.90 2.10 -11.78
C ASP A 161 -6.14 0.82 -11.43
N HIS A 162 -6.73 -0.07 -10.62
CA HIS A 162 -6.11 -1.29 -10.08
C HIS A 162 -4.81 -1.04 -9.28
N VAL A 163 -4.73 0.12 -8.65
CA VAL A 163 -3.60 0.55 -7.81
C VAL A 163 -4.09 0.91 -6.43
N HIS A 164 -4.96 1.93 -6.38
CA HIS A 164 -5.37 2.49 -5.11
C HIS A 164 -6.56 1.71 -4.51
N PRO A 165 -6.51 1.42 -3.22
CA PRO A 165 -7.67 0.87 -2.52
C PRO A 165 -8.76 1.95 -2.40
N THR A 166 -10.00 1.52 -2.31
CA THR A 166 -11.10 2.39 -1.86
C THR A 166 -11.00 2.59 -0.34
N ALA A 167 -11.87 3.45 0.25
CA ALA A 167 -11.93 3.57 1.71
C ALA A 167 -12.23 2.21 2.38
N PHE A 168 -13.06 1.36 1.77
CA PHE A 168 -13.26 -0.03 2.23
C PHE A 168 -12.04 -0.90 2.04
N GLY A 169 -11.30 -0.69 0.94
CA GLY A 169 -10.04 -1.37 0.68
C GLY A 169 -9.01 -1.07 1.75
N GLN A 170 -8.91 0.18 2.19
CA GLN A 170 -8.02 0.57 3.29
C GLN A 170 -8.38 -0.15 4.60
N VAL A 171 -9.68 -0.25 4.91
CA VAL A 171 -10.16 -1.02 6.08
C VAL A 171 -9.85 -2.51 5.92
N ALA A 172 -10.09 -3.10 4.74
CA ALA A 172 -9.82 -4.52 4.50
C ALA A 172 -8.33 -4.88 4.59
N ILE A 173 -7.44 -3.99 4.14
CA ILE A 173 -5.99 -4.16 4.32
C ILE A 173 -5.65 -4.12 5.82
N ALA A 174 -6.22 -3.17 6.57
CA ALA A 174 -6.00 -3.06 8.00
C ALA A 174 -6.50 -4.30 8.76
N GLU A 175 -7.66 -4.86 8.39
CA GLU A 175 -8.17 -6.10 9.00
C GLU A 175 -7.20 -7.28 8.79
N ARG A 176 -6.66 -7.46 7.57
CA ARG A 176 -5.63 -8.48 7.30
C ARG A 176 -4.36 -8.25 8.12
N ALA A 177 -3.93 -6.99 8.24
CA ALA A 177 -2.77 -6.65 9.06
C ALA A 177 -2.98 -6.97 10.54
N LEU A 178 -4.18 -6.68 11.06
CA LEU A 178 -4.55 -7.00 12.44
C LEU A 178 -4.68 -8.51 12.68
N ASP A 179 -5.11 -9.28 11.68
CA ASP A 179 -5.12 -10.74 11.77
C ASP A 179 -3.69 -11.31 11.88
N VAL A 180 -2.75 -10.76 11.10
CA VAL A 180 -1.34 -11.13 11.17
C VAL A 180 -0.75 -10.77 12.53
N LEU A 181 -1.04 -9.58 13.07
CA LEU A 181 -0.61 -9.16 14.40
C LEU A 181 -1.21 -10.03 15.51
N ALA A 182 -2.48 -10.38 15.40
CA ALA A 182 -3.15 -11.26 16.36
C ALA A 182 -2.50 -12.66 16.38
N ALA A 183 -2.15 -13.19 15.21
CA ALA A 183 -1.44 -14.47 15.09
C ALA A 183 -0.03 -14.41 15.69
N ASP A 184 0.62 -13.23 15.70
CA ASP A 184 1.92 -12.97 16.37
C ASP A 184 1.77 -12.62 17.86
N GLY A 185 0.59 -12.82 18.45
CA GLY A 185 0.33 -12.60 19.88
C GLY A 185 -0.03 -11.16 20.26
N LEU A 186 -0.35 -10.30 19.29
CA LEU A 186 -0.77 -8.91 19.49
C LEU A 186 -2.22 -8.70 18.98
N PRO A 187 -3.24 -9.18 19.71
CA PRO A 187 -4.63 -9.03 19.28
C PRO A 187 -5.05 -7.55 19.30
N PRO A 188 -5.86 -7.11 18.32
CA PRO A 188 -6.38 -5.75 18.30
C PRO A 188 -7.37 -5.53 19.46
N ARG A 189 -7.47 -4.30 19.92
CA ARG A 189 -8.49 -3.88 20.91
C ARG A 189 -9.85 -3.71 20.26
N GLU A 190 -9.85 -3.28 19.00
CA GLU A 190 -11.07 -3.06 18.24
C GLU A 190 -10.82 -3.33 16.75
N ARG A 191 -11.84 -3.79 16.03
CA ARG A 191 -11.75 -4.02 14.59
C ARG A 191 -12.19 -2.78 13.81
N PRO A 192 -11.42 -2.29 12.83
CA PRO A 192 -11.82 -1.15 11.99
C PRO A 192 -13.20 -1.32 11.34
N SER A 193 -13.55 -2.55 10.94
CA SER A 193 -14.86 -2.86 10.36
C SER A 193 -16.04 -2.58 11.30
N THR A 194 -15.84 -2.57 12.62
CA THR A 194 -16.88 -2.23 13.60
C THR A 194 -17.06 -0.72 13.79
N LEU A 195 -16.05 0.07 13.37
CA LEU A 195 -16.03 1.53 13.50
C LEU A 195 -16.68 2.25 12.31
N ILE A 196 -17.00 1.53 11.25
CA ILE A 196 -17.59 2.09 10.05
C ILE A 196 -19.08 1.77 9.98
N ARG A 197 -19.89 2.77 9.60
CA ARG A 197 -21.31 2.57 9.34
C ARG A 197 -21.57 2.60 7.85
N PHE A 198 -22.02 1.46 7.34
CA PHE A 198 -22.48 1.36 5.96
C PHE A 198 -23.91 1.84 5.85
N GLU A 199 -24.12 2.85 5.05
CA GLU A 199 -25.45 3.10 4.51
C GLU A 199 -25.51 2.53 3.09
N THR A 200 -25.99 1.30 2.93
CA THR A 200 -26.19 0.67 1.62
C THR A 200 -27.63 0.75 1.20
N THR A 201 -28.09 1.91 0.80
CA THR A 201 -29.35 2.01 0.06
C THR A 201 -29.17 1.41 -1.34
N ARG A 202 -30.23 0.81 -1.93
CA ARG A 202 -30.18 0.33 -3.32
C ARG A 202 -29.75 1.44 -4.30
N TRP A 203 -30.12 2.68 -4.00
CA TRP A 203 -29.77 3.86 -4.78
C TRP A 203 -28.29 4.24 -4.63
N GLY A 204 -27.73 4.19 -3.44
CA GLY A 204 -26.30 4.42 -3.21
C GLY A 204 -25.43 3.39 -3.91
N ARG A 205 -25.85 2.11 -3.92
CA ARG A 205 -25.17 1.04 -4.68
C ARG A 205 -25.19 1.30 -6.18
N LEU A 206 -26.35 1.63 -6.75
CA LEU A 206 -26.48 1.94 -8.17
C LEU A 206 -25.61 3.14 -8.58
N ARG A 207 -25.59 4.21 -7.78
CA ARG A 207 -24.75 5.37 -7.99
C ARG A 207 -23.25 5.02 -7.93
N GLY A 208 -22.85 4.21 -6.95
CA GLY A 208 -21.47 3.69 -6.84
C GLY A 208 -21.08 2.87 -8.09
N ASP A 209 -22.00 2.02 -8.55
CA ASP A 209 -21.82 1.21 -9.76
C ASP A 209 -21.65 2.04 -11.03
N LEU A 210 -22.46 3.07 -11.21
CA LEU A 210 -22.36 3.98 -12.35
C LEU A 210 -21.06 4.79 -12.30
N THR A 211 -20.67 5.27 -11.12
CA THR A 211 -19.41 6.00 -10.93
C THR A 211 -18.21 5.11 -11.23
N TYR A 212 -18.22 3.87 -10.76
CA TYR A 212 -17.17 2.91 -11.08
C TYR A 212 -17.10 2.61 -12.58
N ALA A 213 -18.23 2.34 -13.22
CA ALA A 213 -18.29 2.08 -14.66
C ALA A 213 -17.75 3.25 -15.49
N TYR A 214 -18.13 4.48 -15.15
CA TYR A 214 -17.63 5.71 -15.78
C TYR A 214 -16.10 5.84 -15.62
N ARG A 215 -15.59 5.67 -14.41
CA ARG A 215 -14.14 5.78 -14.13
C ARG A 215 -13.36 4.68 -14.82
N HIS A 216 -13.89 3.45 -14.81
CA HIS A 216 -13.29 2.32 -15.51
C HIS A 216 -13.16 2.60 -17.02
N LEU A 217 -14.22 3.14 -17.64
CA LEU A 217 -14.19 3.54 -19.07
C LEU A 217 -13.13 4.62 -19.31
N LYS A 218 -13.13 5.68 -18.49
CA LYS A 218 -12.18 6.79 -18.59
C LYS A 218 -10.71 6.31 -18.51
N VAL A 219 -10.38 5.48 -17.52
CA VAL A 219 -9.01 4.94 -17.34
C VAL A 219 -8.64 4.02 -18.51
N SER A 220 -9.57 3.17 -18.96
CA SER A 220 -9.34 2.26 -20.09
C SER A 220 -9.10 2.99 -21.39
N VAL A 221 -9.87 4.06 -21.67
CA VAL A 221 -9.69 4.92 -22.84
C VAL A 221 -8.34 5.63 -22.80
N ARG A 222 -7.97 6.20 -21.64
CA ARG A 222 -6.68 6.87 -21.47
C ARG A 222 -5.51 5.91 -21.70
N ALA A 223 -5.55 4.72 -21.11
CA ALA A 223 -4.54 3.69 -21.31
C ALA A 223 -4.44 3.21 -22.77
N ALA A 224 -5.56 3.17 -23.52
CA ALA A 224 -5.56 2.85 -24.93
C ALA A 224 -4.93 3.98 -25.78
N TRP A 225 -5.17 5.22 -25.44
CA TRP A 225 -4.57 6.40 -26.08
C TRP A 225 -3.06 6.46 -25.87
N ASP A 226 -2.60 6.25 -24.64
CA ASP A 226 -1.18 6.28 -24.30
C ASP A 226 -0.41 5.18 -25.06
N ARG A 227 -0.97 3.96 -25.15
CA ARG A 227 -0.41 2.88 -25.96
C ARG A 227 -0.30 3.24 -27.44
N ARG A 228 -1.33 3.88 -28.03
CA ARG A 228 -1.31 4.31 -29.42
C ARG A 228 -0.25 5.40 -29.68
N ARG A 229 -0.06 6.33 -28.74
CA ARG A 229 0.97 7.36 -28.82
C ARG A 229 2.38 6.74 -28.77
N ALA A 230 2.63 5.85 -27.81
CA ALA A 230 3.90 5.15 -27.68
C ALA A 230 4.26 4.32 -28.93
N GLY A 231 3.29 3.61 -29.53
CA GLY A 231 3.48 2.88 -30.77
C GLY A 231 3.80 3.77 -31.98
N ARG A 232 3.23 4.97 -32.08
CA ARG A 232 3.54 5.93 -33.15
C ARG A 232 4.94 6.54 -32.98
N SER A 233 5.37 6.83 -31.76
CA SER A 233 6.72 7.33 -31.50
C SER A 233 7.79 6.28 -31.83
N ALA A 234 7.55 5.01 -31.51
CA ALA A 234 8.47 3.92 -31.86
C ALA A 234 8.58 3.72 -33.38
N ALA A 235 7.46 3.79 -34.13
CA ALA A 235 7.46 3.67 -35.58
C ALA A 235 8.15 4.85 -36.30
N ALA A 236 8.11 6.06 -35.72
CA ALA A 236 8.79 7.23 -36.28
C ALA A 236 10.32 7.17 -36.11
N HIS A 237 10.84 6.44 -35.12
CA HIS A 237 12.30 6.28 -34.90
C HIS A 237 12.91 5.09 -35.63
N SER A 238 12.11 4.16 -36.14
CA SER A 238 12.56 3.00 -36.93
C SER A 238 12.57 3.24 -38.45
N GLY A 239 12.15 4.42 -38.92
CA GLY A 239 12.06 4.80 -40.32
C GLY A 239 13.14 5.78 -40.81
N THR A 240 14.16 6.05 -39.99
CA THR A 240 15.38 6.80 -40.34
C THR A 240 16.59 5.90 -40.28
#